data_1a234c1a6460ee789fe1ab62cf57a0ba
#
_entry.id   1a234c1a6460ee789fe1ab62cf57a0ba
#
_cell.length_a   1.000
_cell.length_b   1.000
_cell.length_c   1.000
_cell.angle_alpha   90.00
_cell.angle_beta   90.00
_cell.angle_gamma   90.00
#
_symmetry.space_group_name_H-M   'P 1'
#
loop_
_entity.id
_entity.type
_entity.pdbx_description
1 polymer ?
#
loop_
_entity_poly.entity_id
_entity_poly.type
_entity_poly.pdbx_seq_one_letter_code
_entity_poly.pdbx_strand_id
1 'polypeptide(L)'
;MRILLLEIYLKNNNTNIRQMHLFSGIAESTLRELNKRDFSKWNISYFDAIASFLGKNRNLVMNELELLSQLDDVSVSFGKYDLENRRYIGNKNKLLNWISDLVNEHTQGDLFFDVFAGTGVVSKRMLGNYHSFIINDFLYSNNVIYNAFFGNENYDKVKLLALKDEYNSIDARVVDDDYFSVNYGGKFFSVHDAEIIGEIRTRIANNGRLNQRERDILIASLIYSSDKIANTVGHYDAYRKNVQLSDKFQFDLINPLNVVDKQIQIFREDANTLVRKVCADVVFIDPPYNSRQYSRFYHVLENITKWDKPVLSGVAMKPPTENMSEYSRNSAPEVFDDLIKHIQAKYIVVTYNNTYKSKSSSSMNKISHEEILNSLNNVGTTKVFEMPFQYFNAGKTDLPDHKEFLFITKIG
;
A
#
# COMPACT_ATOMS: atom_id res chain seq x y z
N MET A 1 15.06 -13.78 14.27
CA MET A 1 15.98 -13.94 13.13
C MET A 1 17.14 -12.99 13.36
N ARG A 2 18.39 -13.45 13.36
CA ARG A 2 19.53 -12.57 13.68
C ARG A 2 19.74 -11.57 12.55
N ILE A 3 19.94 -10.31 12.92
CA ILE A 3 20.18 -9.18 12.02
C ILE A 3 21.42 -9.46 11.17
N LEU A 4 21.33 -9.26 9.87
CA LEU A 4 22.48 -9.34 8.95
C LEU A 4 23.24 -7.99 8.99
N LEU A 5 23.79 -7.62 10.15
CA LEU A 5 24.34 -6.31 10.47
C LEU A 5 25.36 -5.81 9.44
N LEU A 6 26.29 -6.69 9.03
CA LEU A 6 27.30 -6.34 8.02
C LEU A 6 26.68 -6.10 6.64
N GLU A 7 25.74 -6.94 6.22
CA GLU A 7 25.05 -6.75 4.91
C GLU A 7 24.34 -5.41 4.83
N ILE A 8 23.65 -5.04 5.90
CA ILE A 8 22.94 -3.77 6.00
C ILE A 8 23.90 -2.61 5.98
N TYR A 9 24.96 -2.69 6.79
CA TYR A 9 25.97 -1.64 6.85
C TYR A 9 26.64 -1.41 5.49
N LEU A 10 26.99 -2.49 4.78
CA LEU A 10 27.55 -2.40 3.44
C LEU A 10 26.55 -1.84 2.44
N LYS A 11 25.27 -2.24 2.50
CA LYS A 11 24.22 -1.72 1.65
C LYS A 11 23.99 -0.22 1.87
N ASN A 12 24.01 0.24 3.10
CA ASN A 12 23.89 1.66 3.44
C ASN A 12 25.09 2.50 2.94
N ASN A 13 26.21 1.84 2.66
CA ASN A 13 27.40 2.44 2.04
C ASN A 13 27.50 2.12 0.52
N ASN A 14 26.37 1.77 -0.14
CA ASN A 14 26.27 1.47 -1.57
C ASN A 14 27.21 0.35 -2.06
N THR A 15 27.45 -0.66 -1.23
CA THR A 15 28.32 -1.79 -1.52
C THR A 15 27.73 -3.11 -0.99
N ASN A 16 28.44 -4.24 -1.12
CA ASN A 16 27.97 -5.55 -0.70
C ASN A 16 29.11 -6.49 -0.27
N ILE A 17 28.73 -7.65 0.32
CA ILE A 17 29.68 -8.65 0.83
C ILE A 17 30.64 -9.15 -0.27
N ARG A 18 30.19 -9.33 -1.51
CA ARG A 18 31.02 -9.81 -2.62
C ARG A 18 32.11 -8.79 -2.97
N GLN A 19 31.79 -7.52 -3.02
CA GLN A 19 32.76 -6.45 -3.28
C GLN A 19 33.77 -6.34 -2.13
N MET A 20 33.32 -6.43 -0.88
CA MET A 20 34.20 -6.49 0.30
C MET A 20 35.11 -7.72 0.28
N HIS A 21 34.62 -8.90 -0.09
CA HIS A 21 35.43 -10.11 -0.27
C HIS A 21 36.58 -9.89 -1.27
N LEU A 22 36.24 -9.35 -2.46
CA LEU A 22 37.23 -9.11 -3.52
C LEU A 22 38.31 -8.10 -3.09
N PHE A 23 37.94 -7.12 -2.26
CA PHE A 23 38.89 -6.11 -1.76
C PHE A 23 39.75 -6.65 -0.62
N SER A 24 39.13 -7.28 0.39
CA SER A 24 39.79 -7.65 1.65
C SER A 24 40.47 -9.00 1.62
N GLY A 25 40.15 -9.90 0.66
CA GLY A 25 40.59 -11.29 0.62
C GLY A 25 39.92 -12.19 1.66
N ILE A 26 39.05 -11.67 2.54
CA ILE A 26 38.31 -12.47 3.52
C ILE A 26 37.25 -13.28 2.78
N ALA A 27 37.22 -14.61 3.04
CA ALA A 27 36.28 -15.50 2.37
C ALA A 27 34.82 -15.00 2.55
N GLU A 28 34.03 -15.05 1.49
CA GLU A 28 32.62 -14.60 1.49
C GLU A 28 31.78 -15.35 2.54
N SER A 29 32.06 -16.65 2.72
CA SER A 29 31.46 -17.49 3.78
C SER A 29 31.75 -16.95 5.18
N THR A 30 32.97 -16.49 5.42
CA THR A 30 33.38 -15.90 6.71
C THR A 30 32.64 -14.58 6.97
N LEU A 31 32.53 -13.74 5.95
CA LEU A 31 31.78 -12.48 6.04
C LEU A 31 30.29 -12.71 6.29
N ARG A 32 29.70 -13.74 5.66
CA ARG A 32 28.31 -14.15 5.91
C ARG A 32 28.12 -14.76 7.30
N GLU A 33 29.09 -15.52 7.80
CA GLU A 33 29.07 -16.03 9.18
C GLU A 33 29.20 -14.91 10.22
N LEU A 34 29.91 -13.83 9.90
CA LEU A 34 30.03 -12.65 10.76
C LEU A 34 28.66 -12.03 11.07
N ASN A 35 27.75 -12.05 10.09
CA ASN A 35 26.36 -11.60 10.28
C ASN A 35 25.56 -12.42 11.32
N LYS A 36 25.98 -13.65 11.60
CA LYS A 36 25.32 -14.53 12.58
C LYS A 36 25.88 -14.39 13.99
N ARG A 37 26.98 -13.65 14.15
CA ARG A 37 27.63 -13.44 15.44
C ARG A 37 27.14 -12.16 16.09
N ASP A 38 27.10 -12.17 17.40
CA ASP A 38 26.90 -10.96 18.19
C ASP A 38 28.00 -9.94 17.87
N PHE A 39 27.61 -8.70 17.65
CA PHE A 39 28.53 -7.61 17.31
C PHE A 39 29.69 -7.47 18.32
N SER A 40 29.41 -7.64 19.61
CA SER A 40 30.41 -7.57 20.68
C SER A 40 31.51 -8.64 20.58
N LYS A 41 31.29 -9.67 19.75
CA LYS A 41 32.23 -10.80 19.52
C LYS A 41 33.01 -10.66 18.21
N TRP A 42 32.86 -9.54 17.51
CA TRP A 42 33.62 -9.32 16.27
C TRP A 42 35.08 -8.96 16.61
N ASN A 43 36.02 -9.57 15.84
CA ASN A 43 37.43 -9.28 15.99
C ASN A 43 37.75 -7.90 15.37
N ILE A 44 38.69 -7.16 15.99
CA ILE A 44 39.18 -5.86 15.54
C ILE A 44 39.61 -5.88 14.07
N SER A 45 40.21 -6.98 13.62
CA SER A 45 40.62 -7.13 12.21
C SER A 45 39.52 -7.02 11.20
N TYR A 46 38.26 -7.36 11.56
CA TYR A 46 37.11 -7.15 10.67
C TYR A 46 36.74 -5.69 10.55
N PHE A 47 36.83 -4.92 11.65
CA PHE A 47 36.59 -3.47 11.60
C PHE A 47 37.68 -2.76 10.79
N ASP A 48 38.93 -3.19 10.88
CA ASP A 48 40.02 -2.66 10.06
C ASP A 48 39.81 -2.96 8.57
N ALA A 49 39.37 -4.15 8.24
CA ALA A 49 39.06 -4.54 6.85
C ALA A 49 37.87 -3.74 6.27
N ILE A 50 36.80 -3.55 7.05
CA ILE A 50 35.64 -2.75 6.65
C ILE A 50 36.05 -1.27 6.49
N ALA A 51 36.81 -0.75 7.42
CA ALA A 51 37.29 0.64 7.40
C ALA A 51 38.14 0.90 6.14
N SER A 52 39.10 0.04 5.87
CA SER A 52 39.95 0.11 4.68
C SER A 52 39.13 0.02 3.39
N PHE A 53 38.15 -0.90 3.34
CA PHE A 53 37.29 -1.09 2.19
C PHE A 53 36.41 0.14 1.90
N LEU A 54 35.88 0.79 2.93
CA LEU A 54 35.01 1.94 2.80
C LEU A 54 35.77 3.29 2.82
N GLY A 55 37.10 3.28 2.97
CA GLY A 55 37.89 4.52 3.11
C GLY A 55 37.53 5.32 4.37
N LYS A 56 37.09 4.66 5.44
CA LYS A 56 36.63 5.27 6.69
C LYS A 56 37.65 5.02 7.81
N ASN A 57 37.53 5.81 8.89
CA ASN A 57 38.24 5.55 10.12
C ASN A 57 37.62 4.36 10.87
N ARG A 58 38.42 3.45 11.44
CA ARG A 58 37.95 2.30 12.20
C ARG A 58 36.96 2.66 13.31
N ASN A 59 37.28 3.70 14.11
CA ASN A 59 36.40 4.09 15.20
C ASN A 59 35.05 4.59 14.70
N LEU A 60 35.02 5.24 13.54
CA LEU A 60 33.78 5.65 12.89
C LEU A 60 32.96 4.42 12.46
N VAL A 61 33.60 3.42 11.85
CA VAL A 61 32.95 2.16 11.46
C VAL A 61 32.41 1.43 12.68
N MET A 62 33.18 1.36 13.77
CA MET A 62 32.74 0.73 15.02
C MET A 62 31.52 1.46 15.60
N ASN A 63 31.55 2.78 15.70
CA ASN A 63 30.44 3.57 16.20
C ASN A 63 29.18 3.47 15.32
N GLU A 64 29.36 3.50 14.00
CA GLU A 64 28.23 3.32 13.05
C GLU A 64 27.61 1.94 13.13
N LEU A 65 28.43 0.88 13.25
CA LEU A 65 27.97 -0.50 13.42
C LEU A 65 27.34 -0.73 14.80
N GLU A 66 27.90 -0.12 15.86
CA GLU A 66 27.33 -0.16 17.20
C GLU A 66 25.97 0.55 17.24
N LEU A 67 25.88 1.73 16.66
CA LEU A 67 24.62 2.45 16.51
C LEU A 67 23.59 1.63 15.71
N LEU A 68 24.01 0.99 14.61
CA LEU A 68 23.19 0.07 13.83
C LEU A 68 22.79 -1.18 14.63
N SER A 69 23.67 -1.69 15.50
CA SER A 69 23.36 -2.83 16.37
C SER A 69 22.40 -2.48 17.51
N GLN A 70 22.45 -1.23 17.98
CA GLN A 70 21.57 -0.67 19.02
C GLN A 70 20.26 -0.13 18.42
N LEU A 71 20.26 0.24 17.13
CA LEU A 71 19.06 0.42 16.33
C LEU A 71 18.44 -0.96 16.05
N ASP A 72 18.33 -1.76 17.12
CA ASP A 72 17.50 -2.95 17.10
C ASP A 72 16.27 -2.60 16.27
N ASP A 73 16.11 -3.29 15.15
CA ASP A 73 14.89 -3.28 14.38
C ASP A 73 14.69 -2.37 13.14
N VAL A 74 15.61 -1.60 12.66
CA VAL A 74 15.33 -0.82 11.42
C VAL A 74 15.49 -1.65 10.13
N SER A 75 15.99 -2.87 10.18
CA SER A 75 16.34 -3.63 8.97
C SER A 75 15.94 -5.10 8.92
N VAL A 76 15.45 -5.67 10.01
CA VAL A 76 14.68 -6.93 9.93
C VAL A 76 13.24 -6.50 9.66
N SER A 77 12.74 -6.82 8.47
CA SER A 77 11.33 -6.57 8.18
C SER A 77 10.50 -7.24 9.27
N PHE A 78 9.79 -6.44 10.07
CA PHE A 78 8.90 -6.89 11.14
C PHE A 78 7.84 -7.84 10.59
N GLY A 79 7.41 -7.58 9.37
CA GLY A 79 6.44 -8.37 8.64
C GLY A 79 6.93 -8.78 7.24
N LYS A 80 6.09 -9.48 6.53
CA LYS A 80 6.33 -9.98 5.18
C LYS A 80 5.81 -9.03 4.10
N TYR A 81 4.77 -8.24 4.42
CA TYR A 81 4.07 -7.46 3.43
C TYR A 81 4.42 -5.98 3.54
N ASP A 82 4.87 -5.43 2.42
CA ASP A 82 5.00 -4.00 2.19
C ASP A 82 3.74 -3.44 1.54
N LEU A 83 3.56 -2.12 1.56
CA LEU A 83 2.37 -1.45 1.06
C LEU A 83 2.03 -1.82 -0.39
N GLU A 84 3.05 -2.06 -1.22
CA GLU A 84 2.94 -2.42 -2.63
C GLU A 84 2.45 -3.85 -2.89
N ASN A 85 2.45 -4.72 -1.89
CA ASN A 85 2.15 -6.15 -2.08
C ASN A 85 0.66 -6.46 -2.27
N ARG A 86 -0.19 -5.45 -2.28
CA ARG A 86 -1.64 -5.60 -2.48
C ARG A 86 -2.01 -5.64 -3.96
N ARG A 87 -2.92 -6.54 -4.32
CA ARG A 87 -3.57 -6.54 -5.64
C ARG A 87 -4.67 -5.48 -5.67
N TYR A 88 -4.54 -4.49 -6.53
CA TYR A 88 -5.50 -3.40 -6.64
C TYR A 88 -5.57 -2.88 -8.07
N ILE A 89 -6.80 -2.69 -8.58
CA ILE A 89 -7.03 -2.18 -9.93
C ILE A 89 -6.65 -0.69 -9.97
N GLY A 90 -5.91 -0.30 -10.98
CA GLY A 90 -5.43 1.08 -11.13
C GLY A 90 -4.19 1.41 -10.28
N ASN A 91 -3.50 0.41 -9.72
CA ASN A 91 -2.28 0.63 -8.96
C ASN A 91 -1.20 1.35 -9.80
N LYS A 92 -0.66 2.45 -9.26
CA LYS A 92 0.32 3.32 -9.92
C LYS A 92 1.79 2.87 -9.78
N ASN A 93 2.07 1.69 -9.20
CA ASN A 93 3.45 1.23 -8.91
C ASN A 93 4.42 1.40 -10.09
N LYS A 94 3.98 1.12 -11.31
CA LYS A 94 4.84 1.23 -12.51
C LYS A 94 5.07 2.67 -12.96
N LEU A 95 4.27 3.61 -12.49
CA LEU A 95 4.30 5.02 -12.87
C LEU A 95 4.93 5.91 -11.79
N LEU A 96 5.27 5.36 -10.61
CA LEU A 96 5.68 6.14 -9.44
C LEU A 96 6.88 7.04 -9.70
N ASN A 97 7.91 6.56 -10.39
CA ASN A 97 9.09 7.36 -10.70
C ASN A 97 8.71 8.53 -11.61
N TRP A 98 8.02 8.25 -12.72
CA TRP A 98 7.57 9.27 -13.66
C TRP A 98 6.68 10.32 -13.00
N ILE A 99 5.70 9.90 -12.17
CA ILE A 99 4.84 10.82 -11.41
C ILE A 99 5.68 11.65 -10.44
N SER A 100 6.54 11.00 -9.63
CA SER A 100 7.32 11.72 -8.63
C SER A 100 8.30 12.71 -9.23
N ASP A 101 8.94 12.37 -10.34
CA ASP A 101 9.92 13.22 -11.00
C ASP A 101 9.24 14.49 -11.55
N LEU A 102 8.10 14.34 -12.24
CA LEU A 102 7.33 15.48 -12.75
C LEU A 102 6.72 16.35 -11.65
N VAL A 103 6.18 15.73 -10.60
CA VAL A 103 5.66 16.48 -9.45
C VAL A 103 6.78 17.29 -8.80
N ASN A 104 7.95 16.71 -8.56
CA ASN A 104 9.08 17.39 -7.96
C ASN A 104 9.66 18.52 -8.84
N GLU A 105 9.63 18.34 -10.16
CA GLU A 105 10.12 19.35 -11.10
C GLU A 105 9.19 20.55 -11.22
N HIS A 106 7.86 20.31 -11.13
CA HIS A 106 6.87 21.31 -11.50
C HIS A 106 6.03 21.84 -10.34
N THR A 107 6.20 21.31 -9.14
CA THR A 107 5.47 21.78 -7.95
C THR A 107 6.41 22.09 -6.79
N GLN A 108 5.92 22.88 -5.84
CA GLN A 108 6.66 23.25 -4.62
C GLN A 108 5.68 23.30 -3.44
N GLY A 109 6.11 22.82 -2.29
CA GLY A 109 5.31 22.86 -1.06
C GLY A 109 5.80 21.88 -0.02
N ASP A 110 5.15 21.90 1.14
CA ASP A 110 5.41 21.02 2.27
C ASP A 110 4.28 20.04 2.56
N LEU A 111 3.06 20.40 2.20
CA LEU A 111 1.86 19.59 2.42
C LEU A 111 1.35 18.96 1.10
N PHE A 112 1.35 17.62 1.06
CA PHE A 112 0.85 16.80 -0.04
C PHE A 112 -0.50 16.17 0.34
N PHE A 113 -1.52 16.35 -0.48
CA PHE A 113 -2.85 15.76 -0.29
C PHE A 113 -3.16 14.75 -1.39
N ASP A 114 -3.27 13.48 -1.02
CA ASP A 114 -3.67 12.36 -1.89
C ASP A 114 -5.17 12.11 -1.71
N VAL A 115 -5.97 12.58 -2.67
CA VAL A 115 -7.44 12.63 -2.56
C VAL A 115 -8.09 11.26 -2.72
N PHE A 116 -7.53 10.42 -3.62
CA PHE A 116 -8.01 9.07 -3.93
C PHE A 116 -6.86 8.08 -3.80
N ALA A 117 -6.32 7.94 -2.60
CA ALA A 117 -5.02 7.32 -2.39
C ALA A 117 -4.95 5.81 -2.72
N GLY A 118 -6.10 5.11 -2.81
CA GLY A 118 -6.18 3.71 -3.26
C GLY A 118 -5.25 2.79 -2.49
N THR A 119 -4.12 2.39 -3.08
CA THR A 119 -3.12 1.58 -2.37
C THR A 119 -2.21 2.38 -1.45
N GLY A 120 -2.20 3.72 -1.52
CA GLY A 120 -1.31 4.59 -0.75
C GLY A 120 0.13 4.67 -1.28
N VAL A 121 0.43 4.05 -2.42
CA VAL A 121 1.80 3.97 -2.96
C VAL A 121 2.34 5.31 -3.44
N VAL A 122 1.46 6.21 -3.92
CA VAL A 122 1.86 7.58 -4.30
C VAL A 122 2.25 8.36 -3.05
N SER A 123 1.41 8.35 -2.01
CA SER A 123 1.74 8.97 -0.72
C SER A 123 3.04 8.44 -0.15
N LYS A 124 3.27 7.10 -0.17
CA LYS A 124 4.55 6.49 0.26
C LYS A 124 5.73 7.01 -0.57
N ARG A 125 5.59 7.09 -1.89
CA ARG A 125 6.65 7.59 -2.78
C ARG A 125 7.03 9.04 -2.47
N MET A 126 6.05 9.87 -2.09
CA MET A 126 6.23 11.29 -1.79
C MET A 126 6.81 11.57 -0.39
N LEU A 127 6.92 10.56 0.51
CA LEU A 127 7.47 10.74 1.87
C LEU A 127 8.87 11.38 1.88
N GLY A 128 9.68 11.13 0.85
CA GLY A 128 11.01 11.75 0.72
C GLY A 128 11.00 13.24 0.38
N ASN A 129 9.89 13.78 -0.10
CA ASN A 129 9.80 15.13 -0.69
C ASN A 129 8.94 16.09 0.14
N TYR A 130 8.00 15.60 0.93
CA TYR A 130 7.05 16.38 1.73
C TYR A 130 7.15 16.01 3.19
N HIS A 131 6.87 16.97 4.07
CA HIS A 131 6.82 16.75 5.51
C HIS A 131 5.42 16.42 6.01
N SER A 132 4.41 17.04 5.43
CA SER A 132 3.01 16.92 5.85
C SER A 132 2.17 16.23 4.80
N PHE A 133 1.22 15.39 5.23
CA PHE A 133 0.36 14.61 4.34
C PHE A 133 -1.09 14.62 4.79
N ILE A 134 -1.99 14.68 3.80
CA ILE A 134 -3.39 14.30 3.93
C ILE A 134 -3.60 13.11 3.00
N ILE A 135 -4.07 11.98 3.54
CA ILE A 135 -4.31 10.75 2.78
C ILE A 135 -5.77 10.39 2.93
N ASN A 136 -6.50 10.31 1.82
CA ASN A 136 -7.93 10.01 1.83
C ASN A 136 -8.30 8.88 0.88
N ASP A 137 -9.25 8.08 1.28
CA ASP A 137 -9.97 7.13 0.41
C ASP A 137 -11.35 6.87 0.98
N PHE A 138 -12.27 6.39 0.14
CA PHE A 138 -13.64 6.16 0.54
C PHE A 138 -13.90 4.78 1.17
N LEU A 139 -12.95 3.83 1.00
CA LEU A 139 -13.06 2.47 1.49
C LEU A 139 -12.58 2.33 2.95
N TYR A 140 -13.29 1.53 3.74
CA TYR A 140 -12.88 1.19 5.10
C TYR A 140 -11.55 0.43 5.12
N SER A 141 -11.38 -0.53 4.20
CA SER A 141 -10.15 -1.32 4.13
C SER A 141 -8.92 -0.47 3.82
N ASN A 142 -9.05 0.53 2.93
CA ASN A 142 -7.96 1.45 2.62
C ASN A 142 -7.62 2.32 3.84
N ASN A 143 -8.63 2.85 4.54
CA ASN A 143 -8.41 3.65 5.74
C ASN A 143 -7.66 2.87 6.85
N VAL A 144 -8.07 1.63 7.15
CA VAL A 144 -7.35 0.77 8.10
C VAL A 144 -5.92 0.48 7.64
N ILE A 145 -5.71 0.23 6.34
CA ILE A 145 -4.37 0.02 5.79
C ILE A 145 -3.51 1.27 5.95
N TYR A 146 -4.05 2.48 5.72
CA TYR A 146 -3.26 3.70 5.93
C TYR A 146 -2.92 3.91 7.40
N ASN A 147 -3.86 3.72 8.33
CA ASN A 147 -3.57 3.77 9.76
C ASN A 147 -2.53 2.71 10.16
N ALA A 148 -2.57 1.53 9.54
CA ALA A 148 -1.60 0.47 9.77
C ALA A 148 -0.20 0.81 9.26
N PHE A 149 -0.04 1.41 8.08
CA PHE A 149 1.27 1.72 7.51
C PHE A 149 1.80 3.10 7.92
N PHE A 150 0.97 4.12 7.94
CA PHE A 150 1.37 5.53 8.11
C PHE A 150 1.03 6.12 9.49
N GLY A 151 0.35 5.41 10.37
CA GLY A 151 -0.02 5.94 11.69
C GLY A 151 1.20 6.22 12.58
N ASN A 152 1.06 7.15 13.53
CA ASN A 152 2.14 7.61 14.42
C ASN A 152 2.04 7.03 15.84
N GLU A 153 0.98 6.32 16.19
CA GLU A 153 0.84 5.70 17.49
C GLU A 153 1.86 4.56 17.67
N ASN A 154 2.35 4.39 18.89
CA ASN A 154 3.23 3.29 19.22
C ASN A 154 2.50 1.95 19.20
N TYR A 155 3.20 0.89 18.87
CA TYR A 155 2.72 -0.49 18.92
C TYR A 155 3.79 -1.42 19.49
N ASP A 156 3.36 -2.49 20.15
CA ASP A 156 4.25 -3.50 20.73
C ASP A 156 4.56 -4.60 19.71
N LYS A 157 5.76 -4.57 19.15
CA LYS A 157 6.23 -5.54 18.16
C LYS A 157 6.26 -6.96 18.70
N VAL A 158 6.68 -7.14 19.96
CA VAL A 158 6.79 -8.47 20.58
C VAL A 158 5.40 -9.08 20.73
N LYS A 159 4.42 -8.28 21.19
CA LYS A 159 3.02 -8.69 21.27
C LYS A 159 2.47 -9.12 19.91
N LEU A 160 2.72 -8.33 18.85
CA LEU A 160 2.20 -8.63 17.52
C LEU A 160 2.86 -9.88 16.91
N LEU A 161 4.14 -10.11 17.15
CA LEU A 161 4.82 -11.34 16.74
C LEU A 161 4.28 -12.57 17.49
N ALA A 162 4.04 -12.46 18.79
CA ALA A 162 3.43 -13.53 19.55
C ALA A 162 2.00 -13.86 19.07
N LEU A 163 1.21 -12.84 18.72
CA LEU A 163 -0.12 -13.04 18.12
C LEU A 163 -0.04 -13.65 16.72
N LYS A 164 0.96 -13.28 15.91
CA LYS A 164 1.19 -13.97 14.63
C LYS A 164 1.42 -15.47 14.81
N ASP A 165 2.26 -15.86 15.77
CA ASP A 165 2.56 -17.27 16.05
C ASP A 165 1.31 -17.98 16.58
N GLU A 166 0.54 -17.34 17.48
CA GLU A 166 -0.74 -17.84 17.96
C GLU A 166 -1.72 -18.08 16.80
N TYR A 167 -1.89 -17.09 15.91
CA TYR A 167 -2.82 -17.20 14.79
C TYR A 167 -2.43 -18.29 13.78
N ASN A 168 -1.16 -18.52 13.58
CA ASN A 168 -0.67 -19.62 12.73
C ASN A 168 -0.77 -21.01 13.39
N SER A 169 -1.06 -21.08 14.70
CA SER A 169 -1.28 -22.33 15.44
C SER A 169 -2.77 -22.72 15.54
N ILE A 170 -3.68 -21.94 14.98
CA ILE A 170 -5.12 -22.22 15.03
C ILE A 170 -5.42 -23.51 14.24
N ASP A 171 -6.12 -24.43 14.90
CA ASP A 171 -6.66 -25.63 14.26
C ASP A 171 -8.10 -25.38 13.82
N ALA A 172 -8.35 -25.33 12.53
CA ALA A 172 -9.68 -25.07 11.98
C ALA A 172 -10.75 -26.11 12.42
N ARG A 173 -10.34 -27.33 12.80
CA ARG A 173 -11.27 -28.36 13.28
C ARG A 173 -11.98 -28.02 14.60
N VAL A 174 -11.48 -27.03 15.32
CA VAL A 174 -12.04 -26.57 16.60
C VAL A 174 -12.51 -25.11 16.57
N VAL A 175 -12.72 -24.58 15.36
CA VAL A 175 -13.17 -23.21 15.15
C VAL A 175 -14.69 -23.13 15.07
N ASP A 176 -15.29 -22.20 15.80
CA ASP A 176 -16.73 -21.97 15.85
C ASP A 176 -17.23 -20.88 14.88
N ASP A 177 -16.33 -20.13 14.22
CA ASP A 177 -16.78 -19.09 13.27
C ASP A 177 -17.30 -19.70 12.00
N ASP A 178 -18.57 -19.51 11.78
CA ASP A 178 -19.29 -19.97 10.61
C ASP A 178 -19.59 -18.86 9.59
N TYR A 179 -19.60 -17.58 10.03
CA TYR A 179 -20.02 -16.47 9.16
C TYR A 179 -19.14 -16.33 7.93
N PHE A 180 -17.81 -16.29 8.11
CA PHE A 180 -16.89 -16.07 6.99
C PHE A 180 -16.78 -17.32 6.12
N SER A 181 -16.68 -18.49 6.72
CA SER A 181 -16.58 -19.77 6.00
C SER A 181 -17.86 -20.13 5.24
N VAL A 182 -19.04 -19.95 5.83
CA VAL A 182 -20.33 -20.20 5.17
C VAL A 182 -20.52 -19.29 3.95
N ASN A 183 -20.10 -18.04 4.02
CA ASN A 183 -20.29 -17.10 2.94
C ASN A 183 -19.21 -17.17 1.85
N TYR A 184 -17.95 -17.30 2.21
CA TYR A 184 -16.80 -17.16 1.29
C TYR A 184 -15.99 -18.45 1.09
N GLY A 185 -16.16 -19.46 1.96
CA GLY A 185 -15.58 -20.79 1.80
C GLY A 185 -16.12 -21.52 0.56
N GLY A 186 -15.27 -22.28 -0.09
CA GLY A 186 -15.58 -22.96 -1.35
C GLY A 186 -15.77 -22.05 -2.56
N LYS A 187 -15.62 -20.73 -2.39
CA LYS A 187 -15.75 -19.71 -3.44
C LYS A 187 -14.46 -18.91 -3.60
N PHE A 188 -14.18 -18.03 -2.68
CA PHE A 188 -12.98 -17.20 -2.67
C PHE A 188 -11.80 -17.84 -1.95
N PHE A 189 -12.07 -18.71 -0.99
CA PHE A 189 -11.10 -19.43 -0.17
C PHE A 189 -11.52 -20.90 -0.05
N SER A 190 -10.59 -21.80 0.33
CA SER A 190 -11.03 -23.11 0.84
C SER A 190 -11.89 -22.93 2.08
N VAL A 191 -12.68 -23.92 2.46
CA VAL A 191 -13.50 -23.85 3.68
C VAL A 191 -12.60 -23.69 4.89
N HIS A 192 -11.55 -24.49 4.99
CA HIS A 192 -10.56 -24.44 6.06
C HIS A 192 -9.87 -23.07 6.19
N ASP A 193 -9.39 -22.50 5.07
CA ASP A 193 -8.77 -21.16 5.10
C ASP A 193 -9.79 -20.09 5.52
N ALA A 194 -11.03 -20.19 5.09
CA ALA A 194 -12.08 -19.24 5.47
C ALA A 194 -12.45 -19.34 6.97
N GLU A 195 -12.45 -20.54 7.56
CA GLU A 195 -12.64 -20.76 9.00
C GLU A 195 -11.53 -20.06 9.81
N ILE A 196 -10.26 -20.25 9.42
CA ILE A 196 -9.12 -19.61 10.07
C ILE A 196 -9.17 -18.10 9.94
N ILE A 197 -9.48 -17.54 8.76
CA ILE A 197 -9.61 -16.10 8.53
C ILE A 197 -10.69 -15.50 9.44
N GLY A 198 -11.86 -16.14 9.52
CA GLY A 198 -12.97 -15.72 10.35
C GLY A 198 -12.63 -15.74 11.84
N GLU A 199 -11.98 -16.80 12.31
CA GLU A 199 -11.54 -16.95 13.70
C GLU A 199 -10.49 -15.88 14.08
N ILE A 200 -9.47 -15.69 13.25
CA ILE A 200 -8.47 -14.62 13.50
C ILE A 200 -9.15 -13.26 13.59
N ARG A 201 -10.09 -12.97 12.69
CA ARG A 201 -10.79 -11.69 12.70
C ARG A 201 -11.64 -11.51 13.98
N THR A 202 -12.27 -12.58 14.43
CA THR A 202 -13.03 -12.60 15.70
C THR A 202 -12.10 -12.39 16.90
N ARG A 203 -10.95 -13.06 16.94
CA ARG A 203 -9.94 -12.84 18.01
C ARG A 203 -9.44 -11.41 18.04
N ILE A 204 -9.14 -10.80 16.88
CA ILE A 204 -8.74 -9.39 16.80
C ILE A 204 -9.85 -8.48 17.35
N ALA A 205 -11.12 -8.75 17.02
CA ALA A 205 -12.26 -7.94 17.49
C ALA A 205 -12.41 -8.00 19.01
N ASN A 206 -12.25 -9.18 19.60
CA ASN A 206 -12.49 -9.45 21.02
C ASN A 206 -11.27 -9.17 21.91
N ASN A 207 -10.09 -8.87 21.32
CA ASN A 207 -8.89 -8.64 22.11
C ASN A 207 -8.85 -7.21 22.66
N GLY A 208 -9.28 -7.05 23.92
CA GLY A 208 -9.27 -5.76 24.63
C GLY A 208 -7.89 -5.23 25.03
N ARG A 209 -6.80 -6.01 24.79
CA ARG A 209 -5.42 -5.58 25.09
C ARG A 209 -4.74 -4.87 23.94
N LEU A 210 -5.37 -4.80 22.77
CA LEU A 210 -4.86 -4.11 21.60
C LEU A 210 -5.21 -2.63 21.65
N ASN A 211 -4.22 -1.76 21.43
CA ASN A 211 -4.50 -0.38 21.09
C ASN A 211 -5.02 -0.28 19.63
N GLN A 212 -5.44 0.91 19.19
CA GLN A 212 -6.02 1.07 17.86
C GLN A 212 -4.99 0.77 16.77
N ARG A 213 -3.75 1.23 16.91
CA ARG A 213 -2.66 0.99 15.95
C ARG A 213 -2.36 -0.51 15.78
N GLU A 214 -2.28 -1.25 16.88
CA GLU A 214 -2.04 -2.70 16.86
C GLU A 214 -3.21 -3.44 16.19
N ARG A 215 -4.43 -3.01 16.44
CA ARG A 215 -5.64 -3.54 15.80
C ARG A 215 -5.60 -3.31 14.30
N ASP A 216 -5.27 -2.10 13.85
CA ASP A 216 -5.18 -1.75 12.44
C ASP A 216 -4.07 -2.55 11.74
N ILE A 217 -2.91 -2.72 12.37
CA ILE A 217 -1.81 -3.56 11.86
C ILE A 217 -2.27 -5.01 11.67
N LEU A 218 -2.96 -5.60 12.64
CA LEU A 218 -3.44 -6.98 12.55
C LEU A 218 -4.53 -7.14 11.49
N ILE A 219 -5.48 -6.21 11.38
CA ILE A 219 -6.53 -6.25 10.34
C ILE A 219 -5.91 -6.07 8.95
N ALA A 220 -5.00 -5.11 8.76
CA ALA A 220 -4.29 -4.94 7.51
C ALA A 220 -3.48 -6.20 7.15
N SER A 221 -2.79 -6.81 8.12
CA SER A 221 -2.05 -8.07 7.94
C SER A 221 -2.98 -9.21 7.50
N LEU A 222 -4.17 -9.31 8.09
CA LEU A 222 -5.18 -10.29 7.70
C LEU A 222 -5.69 -10.04 6.27
N ILE A 223 -5.92 -8.77 5.89
CA ILE A 223 -6.31 -8.38 4.53
C ILE A 223 -5.25 -8.83 3.53
N TYR A 224 -3.96 -8.52 3.77
CA TYR A 224 -2.86 -8.88 2.87
C TYR A 224 -2.67 -10.40 2.77
N SER A 225 -2.72 -11.11 3.89
CA SER A 225 -2.60 -12.57 3.92
C SER A 225 -3.75 -13.25 3.19
N SER A 226 -4.98 -12.77 3.37
CA SER A 226 -6.18 -13.28 2.68
C SER A 226 -6.14 -12.98 1.18
N ASP A 227 -5.79 -11.74 0.80
CA ASP A 227 -5.73 -11.34 -0.61
C ASP A 227 -4.69 -12.14 -1.40
N LYS A 228 -3.60 -12.55 -0.76
CA LYS A 228 -2.55 -13.38 -1.38
C LYS A 228 -3.05 -14.72 -1.91
N ILE A 229 -3.99 -15.35 -1.20
CA ILE A 229 -4.48 -16.70 -1.51
C ILE A 229 -5.84 -16.71 -2.18
N ALA A 230 -6.54 -15.57 -2.22
CA ALA A 230 -7.90 -15.48 -2.71
C ALA A 230 -8.05 -15.97 -4.16
N ASN A 231 -9.05 -16.80 -4.41
CA ASN A 231 -9.43 -17.30 -5.73
C ASN A 231 -10.17 -16.21 -6.52
N THR A 232 -9.44 -15.23 -7.00
CA THR A 232 -9.97 -14.08 -7.73
C THR A 232 -9.18 -13.81 -9.01
N VAL A 233 -9.70 -12.90 -9.84
CA VAL A 233 -9.04 -12.37 -11.03
C VAL A 233 -8.45 -10.96 -10.78
N GLY A 234 -8.11 -10.64 -9.53
CA GLY A 234 -7.60 -9.35 -9.09
C GLY A 234 -8.64 -8.47 -8.39
N HIS A 235 -9.89 -8.92 -8.28
CA HIS A 235 -10.98 -8.29 -7.53
C HIS A 235 -12.01 -9.34 -7.10
N TYR A 236 -12.86 -9.02 -6.12
CA TYR A 236 -13.85 -9.95 -5.54
C TYR A 236 -15.24 -9.89 -6.20
N ASP A 237 -15.40 -9.21 -7.33
CA ASP A 237 -16.67 -9.19 -8.06
C ASP A 237 -17.05 -10.56 -8.64
N ALA A 238 -16.04 -11.38 -8.89
CA ALA A 238 -16.18 -12.77 -9.32
C ALA A 238 -15.04 -13.64 -8.80
N TYR A 239 -15.31 -14.91 -8.63
CA TYR A 239 -14.30 -15.93 -8.37
C TYR A 239 -14.21 -16.92 -9.55
N ARG A 240 -13.08 -17.62 -9.68
CA ARG A 240 -12.88 -18.63 -10.71
C ARG A 240 -13.68 -19.88 -10.34
N LYS A 241 -14.60 -20.28 -11.21
CA LYS A 241 -15.38 -21.50 -11.06
C LYS A 241 -14.56 -22.72 -11.47
N ASN A 242 -14.92 -23.89 -10.96
CA ASN A 242 -14.29 -25.18 -11.28
C ASN A 242 -12.77 -25.22 -10.98
N VAL A 243 -12.33 -24.52 -9.96
CA VAL A 243 -10.97 -24.58 -9.44
C VAL A 243 -10.99 -25.38 -8.14
N GLN A 244 -10.12 -26.39 -8.04
CA GLN A 244 -9.89 -27.07 -6.77
C GLN A 244 -9.13 -26.13 -5.84
N LEU A 245 -9.78 -25.72 -4.75
CA LEU A 245 -9.17 -24.88 -3.72
C LEU A 245 -8.37 -25.78 -2.77
N SER A 246 -7.19 -25.33 -2.39
CA SER A 246 -6.34 -25.99 -1.41
C SER A 246 -6.03 -25.05 -0.27
N ASP A 247 -5.81 -25.58 0.92
CA ASP A 247 -5.48 -24.85 2.12
C ASP A 247 -4.07 -24.25 1.97
N LYS A 248 -3.97 -22.93 2.10
CA LYS A 248 -2.74 -22.16 1.86
C LYS A 248 -2.60 -20.97 2.79
N PHE A 249 -3.58 -20.74 3.65
CA PHE A 249 -3.56 -19.56 4.49
C PHE A 249 -2.41 -19.63 5.47
N GLN A 250 -1.66 -18.54 5.51
CA GLN A 250 -0.65 -18.26 6.52
C GLN A 250 -0.79 -16.79 6.90
N PHE A 251 -0.94 -16.52 8.18
CA PHE A 251 -0.99 -15.16 8.69
C PHE A 251 0.43 -14.60 8.78
N ASP A 252 0.66 -13.51 8.06
CA ASP A 252 1.91 -12.76 8.09
C ASP A 252 1.63 -11.28 8.37
N LEU A 253 2.53 -10.62 9.13
CA LEU A 253 2.41 -9.20 9.44
C LEU A 253 2.79 -8.32 8.25
N ILE A 254 2.23 -7.12 8.21
CA ILE A 254 2.69 -6.02 7.36
C ILE A 254 3.93 -5.35 7.97
N ASN A 255 4.64 -4.56 7.17
CA ASN A 255 5.75 -3.70 7.61
C ASN A 255 5.28 -2.24 7.73
N PRO A 256 4.90 -1.74 8.93
CA PRO A 256 4.58 -0.33 9.12
C PRO A 256 5.75 0.57 8.67
N LEU A 257 5.42 1.71 8.07
CA LEU A 257 6.42 2.68 7.62
C LEU A 257 6.98 3.46 8.80
N ASN A 258 8.25 3.84 8.70
CA ASN A 258 8.84 4.78 9.63
C ASN A 258 8.50 6.21 9.18
N VAL A 259 7.58 6.85 9.89
CA VAL A 259 7.06 8.20 9.58
C VAL A 259 7.11 9.13 10.80
N VAL A 260 7.99 8.84 11.75
CA VAL A 260 8.10 9.60 13.03
C VAL A 260 8.34 11.10 12.81
N ASP A 261 9.02 11.47 11.74
CA ASP A 261 9.32 12.84 11.36
C ASP A 261 8.24 13.48 10.46
N LYS A 262 7.12 12.81 10.21
CA LYS A 262 6.04 13.27 9.30
C LYS A 262 4.77 13.65 10.05
N GLN A 263 4.05 14.63 9.52
CA GLN A 263 2.71 14.99 9.96
C GLN A 263 1.69 14.37 9.00
N ILE A 264 0.99 13.34 9.43
CA ILE A 264 0.07 12.59 8.56
C ILE A 264 -1.34 12.62 9.13
N GLN A 265 -2.28 13.09 8.33
CA GLN A 265 -3.71 13.03 8.59
C GLN A 265 -4.36 12.04 7.63
N ILE A 266 -5.13 11.10 8.18
CA ILE A 266 -5.78 10.04 7.42
C ILE A 266 -7.29 10.22 7.53
N PHE A 267 -7.95 10.33 6.37
CA PHE A 267 -9.39 10.51 6.28
C PHE A 267 -10.05 9.35 5.54
N ARG A 268 -11.32 9.15 5.82
CA ARG A 268 -12.23 8.30 5.05
C ARG A 268 -13.49 9.10 4.77
N GLU A 269 -13.37 10.02 3.85
CA GLU A 269 -14.48 10.93 3.51
C GLU A 269 -14.70 10.97 1.99
N ASP A 270 -15.88 11.42 1.60
CA ASP A 270 -16.15 11.82 0.22
C ASP A 270 -15.18 12.93 -0.20
N ALA A 271 -14.57 12.77 -1.38
CA ALA A 271 -13.53 13.67 -1.87
C ALA A 271 -14.01 15.11 -2.01
N ASN A 272 -15.21 15.32 -2.58
CA ASN A 272 -15.78 16.65 -2.79
C ASN A 272 -16.15 17.33 -1.46
N THR A 273 -16.50 16.54 -0.46
CA THR A 273 -16.75 17.05 0.90
C THR A 273 -15.46 17.44 1.60
N LEU A 274 -14.40 16.60 1.48
CA LEU A 274 -13.13 16.83 2.18
C LEU A 274 -12.37 18.03 1.63
N VAL A 275 -12.28 18.22 0.31
CA VAL A 275 -11.54 19.35 -0.29
C VAL A 275 -12.05 20.72 0.12
N ARG A 276 -13.29 20.82 0.60
CA ARG A 276 -13.88 22.06 1.14
C ARG A 276 -13.45 22.37 2.57
N LYS A 277 -12.86 21.39 3.26
CA LYS A 277 -12.49 21.48 4.68
C LYS A 277 -10.99 21.63 4.90
N VAL A 278 -10.18 21.27 3.89
CA VAL A 278 -8.72 21.21 4.00
C VAL A 278 -8.06 22.03 2.90
N CYS A 279 -6.83 22.50 3.18
CA CYS A 279 -5.98 23.13 2.18
C CYS A 279 -4.64 22.37 2.12
N ALA A 280 -3.95 22.45 0.98
CA ALA A 280 -2.65 21.82 0.76
C ALA A 280 -1.79 22.67 -0.18
N ASP A 281 -0.50 22.31 -0.27
CA ASP A 281 0.34 22.91 -1.31
C ASP A 281 0.16 22.20 -2.65
N VAL A 282 0.14 20.86 -2.61
CA VAL A 282 -0.06 20.00 -3.79
C VAL A 282 -1.18 19.02 -3.53
N VAL A 283 -2.19 19.04 -4.37
CA VAL A 283 -3.33 18.09 -4.34
C VAL A 283 -3.19 17.11 -5.48
N PHE A 284 -3.05 15.83 -5.15
CA PHE A 284 -2.96 14.72 -6.12
C PHE A 284 -4.30 14.02 -6.27
N ILE A 285 -4.73 13.82 -7.50
CA ILE A 285 -6.06 13.30 -7.85
C ILE A 285 -5.90 12.16 -8.84
N ASP A 286 -6.25 10.94 -8.41
CA ASP A 286 -6.34 9.74 -9.24
C ASP A 286 -7.75 9.15 -9.11
N PRO A 287 -8.78 9.76 -9.71
CA PRO A 287 -10.16 9.39 -9.47
C PRO A 287 -10.50 8.05 -10.13
N PRO A 288 -11.58 7.36 -9.73
CA PRO A 288 -12.08 6.22 -10.47
C PRO A 288 -12.35 6.57 -11.95
N TYR A 289 -11.82 5.80 -12.90
CA TYR A 289 -11.89 6.13 -14.33
C TYR A 289 -13.16 5.66 -15.03
N ASN A 290 -13.78 4.58 -14.53
CA ASN A 290 -14.84 3.88 -15.21
C ASN A 290 -16.01 3.51 -14.28
N SER A 291 -17.03 2.82 -14.80
CA SER A 291 -18.26 2.50 -14.06
C SER A 291 -18.09 1.46 -12.91
N ARG A 292 -16.88 1.02 -12.65
CA ARG A 292 -16.62 -0.01 -11.64
C ARG A 292 -16.56 0.59 -10.24
N GLN A 293 -17.41 0.09 -9.36
CA GLN A 293 -17.49 0.55 -7.97
C GLN A 293 -16.51 -0.24 -7.10
N TYR A 294 -15.51 0.43 -6.55
CA TYR A 294 -14.45 -0.20 -5.76
C TYR A 294 -14.98 -0.88 -4.49
N SER A 295 -16.00 -0.31 -3.82
CA SER A 295 -16.65 -0.95 -2.68
C SER A 295 -17.29 -2.30 -3.04
N ARG A 296 -17.76 -2.45 -4.29
CA ARG A 296 -18.30 -3.73 -4.80
C ARG A 296 -17.19 -4.70 -5.21
N PHE A 297 -16.06 -4.18 -5.68
CA PHE A 297 -14.91 -4.98 -6.11
C PHE A 297 -14.12 -5.55 -4.94
N TYR A 298 -14.07 -4.84 -3.81
CA TYR A 298 -13.31 -5.23 -2.63
C TYR A 298 -14.18 -5.56 -1.43
N HIS A 299 -15.46 -5.91 -1.67
CA HIS A 299 -16.46 -6.14 -0.63
C HIS A 299 -16.07 -7.21 0.42
N VAL A 300 -15.30 -8.23 0.05
CA VAL A 300 -14.78 -9.22 1.00
C VAL A 300 -13.80 -8.56 1.99
N LEU A 301 -12.91 -7.69 1.48
CA LEU A 301 -11.95 -6.96 2.30
C LEU A 301 -12.64 -5.90 3.18
N GLU A 302 -13.67 -5.24 2.63
CA GLU A 302 -14.53 -4.33 3.41
C GLU A 302 -15.23 -5.09 4.56
N ASN A 303 -15.72 -6.29 4.30
CA ASN A 303 -16.36 -7.14 5.31
C ASN A 303 -15.36 -7.61 6.40
N ILE A 304 -14.15 -8.04 6.00
CA ILE A 304 -13.06 -8.32 6.96
C ILE A 304 -12.76 -7.07 7.82
N THR A 305 -12.78 -5.90 7.22
CA THR A 305 -12.45 -4.65 7.93
C THR A 305 -13.52 -4.26 8.93
N LYS A 306 -14.77 -4.15 8.49
CA LYS A 306 -15.90 -3.71 9.32
C LYS A 306 -16.31 -4.74 10.36
N TRP A 307 -16.38 -5.99 9.94
CA TRP A 307 -16.78 -7.15 10.77
C TRP A 307 -18.18 -7.01 11.37
N ASP A 308 -19.07 -6.30 10.70
CA ASP A 308 -20.47 -6.09 11.08
C ASP A 308 -21.38 -7.26 10.65
N LYS A 309 -20.82 -8.26 9.97
CA LYS A 309 -21.46 -9.51 9.57
C LYS A 309 -22.82 -9.31 8.86
N PRO A 310 -22.89 -8.45 7.82
CA PRO A 310 -24.15 -8.17 7.12
C PRO A 310 -24.72 -9.40 6.40
N VAL A 311 -26.01 -9.36 6.11
CA VAL A 311 -26.61 -10.36 5.20
C VAL A 311 -26.06 -10.17 3.81
N LEU A 312 -25.51 -11.25 3.24
CA LEU A 312 -24.90 -11.24 1.92
C LEU A 312 -25.84 -11.81 0.86
N SER A 313 -25.68 -11.36 -0.39
CA SER A 313 -26.54 -11.76 -1.49
C SER A 313 -25.78 -11.97 -2.81
N GLY A 314 -26.43 -12.69 -3.71
CA GLY A 314 -25.89 -12.96 -5.05
C GLY A 314 -24.74 -13.97 -5.06
N VAL A 315 -24.26 -14.32 -6.27
CA VAL A 315 -23.23 -15.34 -6.49
C VAL A 315 -21.90 -14.99 -5.81
N ALA A 316 -21.54 -13.70 -5.81
CA ALA A 316 -20.31 -13.21 -5.22
C ALA A 316 -20.45 -12.84 -3.74
N MET A 317 -21.57 -13.17 -3.08
CA MET A 317 -21.81 -12.91 -1.66
C MET A 317 -21.54 -11.46 -1.27
N LYS A 318 -22.25 -10.52 -1.90
CA LYS A 318 -22.06 -9.07 -1.69
C LYS A 318 -22.96 -8.57 -0.56
N PRO A 319 -22.43 -7.66 0.31
CA PRO A 319 -23.23 -6.94 1.28
C PRO A 319 -24.15 -5.91 0.59
N PRO A 320 -25.08 -5.27 1.32
CA PRO A 320 -25.79 -4.09 0.85
C PRO A 320 -24.82 -3.04 0.28
N THR A 321 -25.30 -2.24 -0.67
CA THR A 321 -24.46 -1.21 -1.32
C THR A 321 -24.16 -0.05 -0.37
N GLU A 322 -22.88 0.28 -0.23
CA GLU A 322 -22.41 1.48 0.46
C GLU A 322 -21.16 2.04 -0.22
N ASN A 323 -20.74 3.24 0.12
CA ASN A 323 -19.54 3.91 -0.40
C ASN A 323 -19.45 3.85 -1.94
N MET A 324 -20.57 4.14 -2.60
CA MET A 324 -20.65 4.20 -4.06
C MET A 324 -20.10 5.53 -4.56
N SER A 325 -19.10 5.48 -5.42
CA SER A 325 -18.46 6.68 -5.97
C SER A 325 -19.27 7.28 -7.12
N GLU A 326 -19.54 8.58 -7.07
CA GLU A 326 -20.14 9.31 -8.18
C GLU A 326 -19.21 9.42 -9.39
N TYR A 327 -17.90 9.33 -9.20
CA TYR A 327 -16.90 9.26 -10.28
C TYR A 327 -17.03 8.03 -11.18
N SER A 328 -17.73 6.99 -10.71
CA SER A 328 -18.05 5.80 -11.52
C SER A 328 -19.41 5.88 -12.20
N ARG A 329 -20.08 7.02 -12.17
CA ARG A 329 -21.40 7.28 -12.77
C ARG A 329 -21.31 8.27 -13.94
N ASN A 330 -22.42 8.54 -14.57
CA ASN A 330 -22.47 9.53 -15.66
C ASN A 330 -22.34 10.97 -15.17
N SER A 331 -22.53 11.23 -13.87
CA SER A 331 -22.27 12.50 -13.18
C SER A 331 -20.79 12.80 -12.94
N ALA A 332 -19.88 11.90 -13.34
CA ALA A 332 -18.45 12.04 -13.06
C ALA A 332 -17.83 13.35 -13.56
N PRO A 333 -18.16 13.87 -14.78
CA PRO A 333 -17.61 15.16 -15.23
C PRO A 333 -18.03 16.32 -14.34
N GLU A 334 -19.30 16.40 -13.95
CA GLU A 334 -19.83 17.47 -13.08
C GLU A 334 -19.24 17.39 -11.68
N VAL A 335 -19.09 16.17 -11.14
CA VAL A 335 -18.51 15.94 -9.82
C VAL A 335 -17.02 16.26 -9.81
N PHE A 336 -16.30 15.96 -10.90
CA PHE A 336 -14.90 16.33 -11.07
C PHE A 336 -14.73 17.85 -11.16
N ASP A 337 -15.54 18.53 -11.97
CA ASP A 337 -15.51 19.99 -12.09
C ASP A 337 -15.81 20.67 -10.76
N ASP A 338 -16.78 20.16 -10.00
CA ASP A 338 -17.07 20.62 -8.64
C ASP A 338 -15.87 20.40 -7.69
N LEU A 339 -15.20 19.26 -7.76
CA LEU A 339 -13.99 19.00 -6.98
C LEU A 339 -12.93 20.06 -7.26
N ILE A 340 -12.57 20.25 -8.55
CA ILE A 340 -11.50 21.17 -8.98
C ILE A 340 -11.79 22.60 -8.53
N LYS A 341 -13.03 23.08 -8.64
CA LYS A 341 -13.44 24.43 -8.23
C LYS A 341 -13.31 24.70 -6.73
N HIS A 342 -13.35 23.68 -5.90
CA HIS A 342 -13.33 23.84 -4.44
C HIS A 342 -12.00 23.46 -3.78
N ILE A 343 -11.02 23.01 -4.56
CA ILE A 343 -9.68 22.76 -4.05
C ILE A 343 -9.00 24.07 -3.64
N GLN A 344 -8.44 24.07 -2.43
CA GLN A 344 -7.61 25.16 -1.91
C GLN A 344 -6.15 24.68 -1.90
N ALA A 345 -5.41 24.99 -2.96
CA ALA A 345 -4.03 24.54 -3.12
C ALA A 345 -3.21 25.51 -3.98
N LYS A 346 -1.89 25.31 -4.04
CA LYS A 346 -1.00 25.98 -5.00
C LYS A 346 -0.96 25.22 -6.33
N TYR A 347 -1.01 23.88 -6.24
CA TYR A 347 -0.94 23.00 -7.42
C TYR A 347 -1.96 21.88 -7.33
N ILE A 348 -2.55 21.56 -8.47
CA ILE A 348 -3.39 20.37 -8.69
C ILE A 348 -2.65 19.44 -9.66
N VAL A 349 -2.51 18.18 -9.28
CA VAL A 349 -1.92 17.14 -10.11
C VAL A 349 -2.98 16.07 -10.35
N VAL A 350 -3.32 15.80 -11.61
CA VAL A 350 -4.32 14.79 -11.99
C VAL A 350 -3.67 13.71 -12.83
N THR A 351 -3.87 12.45 -12.48
CA THR A 351 -3.55 11.31 -13.35
C THR A 351 -4.81 10.80 -14.04
N TYR A 352 -4.69 10.46 -15.31
CA TYR A 352 -5.79 9.87 -16.08
C TYR A 352 -5.24 9.12 -17.30
N ASN A 353 -6.06 8.25 -17.93
CA ASN A 353 -5.64 7.52 -19.13
C ASN A 353 -6.63 7.68 -20.30
N ASN A 354 -6.29 7.14 -21.48
CA ASN A 354 -7.09 7.29 -22.71
C ASN A 354 -7.97 6.08 -23.04
N THR A 355 -8.48 5.34 -22.04
CA THR A 355 -9.35 4.16 -22.29
C THR A 355 -10.78 4.51 -22.74
N TYR A 356 -11.00 5.66 -23.37
CA TYR A 356 -12.32 6.12 -23.86
C TYR A 356 -12.95 5.20 -24.91
N LYS A 357 -12.11 4.47 -25.67
CA LYS A 357 -12.51 3.60 -26.78
C LYS A 357 -12.51 2.11 -26.41
N SER A 358 -12.68 1.78 -25.14
CA SER A 358 -12.77 0.37 -24.74
C SER A 358 -13.97 -0.34 -25.38
N LYS A 359 -13.79 -1.59 -25.79
CA LYS A 359 -14.90 -2.45 -26.30
C LYS A 359 -15.98 -2.74 -25.26
N SER A 360 -15.61 -2.65 -23.97
CA SER A 360 -16.57 -2.84 -22.87
C SER A 360 -16.98 -1.47 -22.31
N SER A 361 -18.27 -1.17 -22.33
CA SER A 361 -18.82 0.06 -21.77
C SER A 361 -18.46 0.25 -20.28
N SER A 362 -18.30 -0.83 -19.52
CA SER A 362 -17.90 -0.78 -18.11
C SER A 362 -16.42 -0.43 -17.89
N SER A 363 -15.60 -0.48 -18.95
CA SER A 363 -14.17 -0.13 -18.92
C SER A 363 -13.89 1.21 -19.59
N MET A 364 -14.90 1.85 -20.19
CA MET A 364 -14.76 3.19 -20.78
C MET A 364 -14.63 4.24 -19.69
N ASN A 365 -13.71 5.18 -19.90
CA ASN A 365 -13.57 6.35 -19.03
C ASN A 365 -14.86 7.16 -18.97
N LYS A 366 -15.16 7.68 -17.79
CA LYS A 366 -16.36 8.49 -17.53
C LYS A 366 -16.14 9.98 -17.80
N ILE A 367 -14.90 10.45 -17.71
CA ILE A 367 -14.51 11.84 -17.94
C ILE A 367 -13.61 11.87 -19.17
N SER A 368 -13.85 12.76 -20.10
CA SER A 368 -12.99 12.95 -21.27
C SER A 368 -11.77 13.81 -20.93
N HIS A 369 -10.73 13.74 -21.76
CA HIS A 369 -9.54 14.58 -21.64
C HIS A 369 -9.87 16.08 -21.72
N GLU A 370 -10.80 16.42 -22.60
CA GLU A 370 -11.28 17.81 -22.78
C GLU A 370 -12.00 18.33 -21.53
N GLU A 371 -12.86 17.54 -20.91
CA GLU A 371 -13.55 17.91 -19.67
C GLU A 371 -12.56 18.12 -18.52
N ILE A 372 -11.52 17.25 -18.41
CA ILE A 372 -10.45 17.43 -17.42
C ILE A 372 -9.73 18.75 -17.65
N LEU A 373 -9.28 19.01 -18.90
CA LEU A 373 -8.55 20.23 -19.23
C LEU A 373 -9.40 21.49 -19.01
N ASN A 374 -10.67 21.45 -19.38
CA ASN A 374 -11.58 22.57 -19.18
C ASN A 374 -11.73 22.92 -17.70
N SER A 375 -11.97 21.93 -16.85
CA SER A 375 -12.09 22.14 -15.40
C SER A 375 -10.79 22.71 -14.80
N LEU A 376 -9.62 22.16 -15.19
CA LEU A 376 -8.32 22.59 -14.68
C LEU A 376 -7.96 24.00 -15.16
N ASN A 377 -8.21 24.34 -16.42
CA ASN A 377 -7.91 25.66 -16.98
C ASN A 377 -8.83 26.77 -16.44
N ASN A 378 -9.99 26.42 -15.88
CA ASN A 378 -10.85 27.39 -15.20
C ASN A 378 -10.27 27.89 -13.86
N VAL A 379 -9.33 27.15 -13.27
CA VAL A 379 -8.74 27.51 -11.96
C VAL A 379 -7.24 27.86 -12.05
N GLY A 380 -6.57 27.62 -13.19
CA GLY A 380 -5.16 27.93 -13.30
C GLY A 380 -4.56 27.63 -14.68
N THR A 381 -3.24 27.52 -14.72
CA THR A 381 -2.49 27.20 -15.95
C THR A 381 -2.03 25.75 -15.89
N THR A 382 -2.43 24.95 -16.89
CA THR A 382 -2.19 23.51 -16.91
C THR A 382 -1.07 23.13 -17.89
N LYS A 383 -0.12 22.31 -17.44
CA LYS A 383 0.80 21.55 -18.30
C LYS A 383 0.35 20.12 -18.37
N VAL A 384 0.48 19.48 -19.54
CA VAL A 384 0.11 18.08 -19.77
C VAL A 384 1.33 17.29 -20.17
N PHE A 385 1.53 16.16 -19.50
CA PHE A 385 2.57 15.19 -19.78
C PHE A 385 1.93 13.86 -20.16
N GLU A 386 2.52 13.13 -21.08
CA GLU A 386 2.04 11.82 -21.51
C GLU A 386 3.14 10.77 -21.46
N MET A 387 2.76 9.55 -21.15
CA MET A 387 3.65 8.39 -21.16
C MET A 387 2.96 7.20 -21.82
N PRO A 388 3.58 6.56 -22.83
CA PRO A 388 3.09 5.29 -23.35
C PRO A 388 3.08 4.25 -22.23
N PHE A 389 1.96 3.56 -22.04
CA PHE A 389 1.82 2.60 -20.97
C PHE A 389 1.17 1.30 -21.47
N GLN A 390 1.85 0.18 -21.29
CA GLN A 390 1.25 -1.13 -21.56
C GLN A 390 0.29 -1.51 -20.45
N TYR A 391 -1.00 -1.48 -20.77
CA TYR A 391 -2.05 -1.91 -19.86
C TYR A 391 -1.91 -3.41 -19.53
N PHE A 392 -2.01 -3.77 -18.26
CA PHE A 392 -2.14 -5.17 -17.87
C PHE A 392 -3.52 -5.67 -18.28
N ASN A 393 -3.57 -6.47 -19.32
CA ASN A 393 -4.81 -6.98 -19.88
C ASN A 393 -4.98 -8.46 -19.49
N ALA A 394 -5.91 -8.75 -18.57
CA ALA A 394 -6.38 -10.11 -18.31
C ALA A 394 -7.34 -10.63 -19.39
N GLY A 395 -7.65 -9.83 -20.43
CA GLY A 395 -8.61 -10.08 -21.49
C GLY A 395 -8.05 -9.80 -22.88
N LYS A 396 -8.85 -10.11 -23.90
CA LYS A 396 -8.52 -10.01 -25.33
C LYS A 396 -8.52 -8.58 -25.92
N THR A 397 -8.43 -7.52 -25.11
CA THR A 397 -8.48 -6.13 -25.59
C THR A 397 -7.05 -5.62 -25.76
N ASP A 398 -6.59 -5.52 -26.99
CA ASP A 398 -5.36 -4.84 -27.34
C ASP A 398 -5.68 -3.36 -27.58
N LEU A 399 -5.01 -2.46 -26.86
CA LEU A 399 -5.09 -1.01 -27.03
C LEU A 399 -3.70 -0.51 -27.41
N PRO A 400 -3.38 -0.50 -28.72
CA PRO A 400 -2.01 -0.20 -29.19
C PRO A 400 -1.50 1.19 -28.82
N ASP A 401 -2.41 2.17 -28.57
CA ASP A 401 -2.07 3.57 -28.26
C ASP A 401 -2.45 3.94 -26.82
N HIS A 402 -2.35 2.99 -25.87
CA HIS A 402 -2.68 3.29 -24.48
C HIS A 402 -1.62 4.20 -23.86
N LYS A 403 -2.07 5.33 -23.32
CA LYS A 403 -1.24 6.34 -22.66
C LYS A 403 -1.80 6.69 -21.29
N GLU A 404 -0.89 6.95 -20.37
CA GLU A 404 -1.17 7.63 -19.11
C GLU A 404 -0.81 9.11 -19.24
N PHE A 405 -1.65 9.97 -18.68
CA PHE A 405 -1.49 11.42 -18.67
C PHE A 405 -1.30 11.91 -17.24
N LEU A 406 -0.45 12.93 -17.12
CA LEU A 406 -0.29 13.70 -15.89
C LEU A 406 -0.56 15.17 -16.23
N PHE A 407 -1.58 15.75 -15.61
CA PHE A 407 -1.91 17.15 -15.71
C PHE A 407 -1.39 17.85 -14.46
N ILE A 408 -0.61 18.91 -14.61
CA ILE A 408 -0.13 19.73 -13.51
C ILE A 408 -0.62 21.16 -13.70
N THR A 409 -1.50 21.59 -12.83
CA THR A 409 -2.12 22.93 -12.86
C THR A 409 -1.55 23.76 -11.74
N LYS A 410 -0.98 24.92 -12.06
CA LYS A 410 -0.68 25.96 -11.08
C LYS A 410 -1.88 26.85 -10.95
N ILE A 411 -2.48 26.90 -9.76
CA ILE A 411 -3.64 27.73 -9.47
C ILE A 411 -3.23 29.21 -9.53
N GLY A 412 -4.09 30.01 -10.16
CA GLY A 412 -3.86 31.45 -10.40
C GLY A 412 -4.10 32.32 -9.18
#